data_df1a95c5407594bacd6361dfbc916d99
#
_entry.id   df1a95c5407594bacd6361dfbc916d99
#
_cell.length_a   1.000
_cell.length_b   1.000
_cell.length_c   1.000
_cell.angle_alpha   90.00
_cell.angle_beta   90.00
_cell.angle_gamma   90.00
#
_symmetry.space_group_name_H-M   'P 1'
#
loop_
_entity.id
_entity.type
_entity.pdbx_description
1 polymer ?
#
loop_
_entity_poly.entity_id
_entity_poly.type
_entity_poly.pdbx_seq_one_letter_code
_entity_poly.pdbx_strand_id
1 'polypeptide(L)'
;MQTEIEAARALTWRAARLKEAGHPHTVEGAQAKLFASAVARRQTGEAIQILGGYGYTKEFPAERYYRDAKVTEIYEGTSEIQRLVIARSILGLTERTLAVPS
;
A
#
# COMPACT_ATOMS: atom_id res chain seq x y z
N MET A 1 10.53 -6.48 -10.38
CA MET A 1 9.78 -5.22 -10.55
C MET A 1 8.39 -5.43 -11.16
N GLN A 2 8.31 -6.01 -12.34
CA GLN A 2 7.04 -6.21 -13.03
C GLN A 2 6.05 -7.08 -12.24
N THR A 3 6.54 -8.16 -11.65
CA THR A 3 5.70 -9.08 -10.88
C THR A 3 5.06 -8.38 -9.67
N GLU A 4 5.81 -7.55 -8.96
CA GLU A 4 5.26 -6.81 -7.81
C GLU A 4 4.21 -5.79 -8.24
N ILE A 5 4.44 -5.11 -9.35
CA ILE A 5 3.48 -4.15 -9.90
C ILE A 5 2.19 -4.87 -10.30
N GLU A 6 2.31 -6.02 -10.96
CA GLU A 6 1.14 -6.82 -11.34
C GLU A 6 0.36 -7.32 -10.12
N ALA A 7 1.07 -7.75 -9.07
CA ALA A 7 0.43 -8.19 -7.84
C ALA A 7 -0.30 -7.03 -7.13
N ALA A 8 0.31 -5.85 -7.09
CA ALA A 8 -0.31 -4.66 -6.50
C ALA A 8 -1.57 -4.27 -7.27
N ARG A 9 -1.51 -4.33 -8.59
CA ARG A 9 -2.66 -4.04 -9.46
C ARG A 9 -3.79 -5.04 -9.20
N ALA A 10 -3.46 -6.34 -9.13
CA ALA A 10 -4.46 -7.38 -8.90
C ALA A 10 -5.18 -7.22 -7.56
N LEU A 11 -4.45 -6.89 -6.49
CA LEU A 11 -5.04 -6.65 -5.18
C LEU A 11 -5.96 -5.43 -5.19
N THR A 12 -5.54 -4.35 -5.85
CA THR A 12 -6.32 -3.12 -5.95
C THR A 12 -7.61 -3.37 -6.73
N TRP A 13 -7.54 -4.07 -7.86
CA TRP A 13 -8.71 -4.41 -8.66
C TRP A 13 -9.68 -5.31 -7.90
N ARG A 14 -9.17 -6.27 -7.12
CA ARG A 14 -10.00 -7.15 -6.31
C ARG A 14 -10.81 -6.35 -5.29
N ALA A 15 -10.15 -5.44 -4.57
CA ALA A 15 -10.83 -4.59 -3.58
C ALA A 15 -11.89 -3.71 -4.24
N ALA A 16 -11.56 -3.12 -5.39
CA ALA A 16 -12.50 -2.26 -6.14
C ALA A 16 -13.73 -3.04 -6.61
N ARG A 17 -13.53 -4.26 -7.12
CA ARG A 17 -14.65 -5.09 -7.59
C ARG A 17 -15.57 -5.50 -6.44
N LEU A 18 -15.00 -5.82 -5.28
CA LEU A 18 -15.81 -6.15 -4.11
C LEU A 18 -16.64 -4.97 -3.66
N LYS A 19 -16.06 -3.78 -3.67
CA LYS A 19 -16.77 -2.55 -3.33
C LYS A 19 -17.92 -2.27 -4.28
N GLU A 20 -17.68 -2.38 -5.58
CA GLU A 20 -18.74 -2.17 -6.60
C GLU A 20 -19.88 -3.16 -6.46
N ALA A 21 -19.58 -4.40 -6.11
CA ALA A 21 -20.58 -5.44 -5.94
C ALA A 21 -21.33 -5.35 -4.60
N GLY A 22 -20.98 -4.40 -3.75
CA GLY A 22 -21.62 -4.25 -2.45
C GLY A 22 -21.19 -5.28 -1.42
N HIS A 23 -20.10 -6.02 -1.68
CA HIS A 23 -19.57 -7.00 -0.73
C HIS A 23 -18.61 -6.35 0.26
N PRO A 24 -18.41 -6.96 1.44
CA PRO A 24 -17.39 -6.49 2.39
C PRO A 24 -16.01 -6.49 1.74
N HIS A 25 -15.26 -5.40 1.92
CA HIS A 25 -13.98 -5.20 1.25
C HIS A 25 -12.91 -4.59 2.17
N THR A 26 -13.16 -4.56 3.49
CA THR A 26 -12.25 -3.94 4.46
C THR A 26 -10.86 -4.58 4.45
N VAL A 27 -10.80 -5.92 4.47
CA VAL A 27 -9.53 -6.65 4.48
C VAL A 27 -8.82 -6.50 3.15
N GLU A 28 -9.54 -6.68 2.04
CA GLU A 28 -8.99 -6.56 0.69
C GLU A 28 -8.47 -5.14 0.42
N GLY A 29 -9.18 -4.12 0.90
CA GLY A 29 -8.71 -2.74 0.83
C GLY A 29 -7.44 -2.53 1.64
N ALA A 30 -7.36 -3.09 2.85
CA ALA A 30 -6.18 -3.01 3.68
C ALA A 30 -4.98 -3.72 3.05
N GLN A 31 -5.19 -4.90 2.48
CA GLN A 31 -4.15 -5.64 1.77
C GLN A 31 -3.65 -4.85 0.55
N ALA A 32 -4.56 -4.29 -0.23
CA ALA A 32 -4.22 -3.51 -1.40
C ALA A 32 -3.39 -2.28 -1.02
N LYS A 33 -3.82 -1.54 0.00
CA LYS A 33 -3.11 -0.33 0.44
C LYS A 33 -1.73 -0.69 0.98
N LEU A 34 -1.65 -1.68 1.87
CA LEU A 34 -0.39 -2.08 2.48
C LEU A 34 0.63 -2.53 1.43
N PHE A 35 0.22 -3.39 0.51
CA PHE A 35 1.12 -3.95 -0.50
C PHE A 35 1.47 -2.92 -1.57
N ALA A 36 0.47 -2.23 -2.13
CA ALA A 36 0.71 -1.29 -3.23
C ALA A 36 1.57 -0.11 -2.80
N SER A 37 1.37 0.44 -1.60
CA SER A 37 2.18 1.56 -1.11
C SER A 37 3.62 1.12 -0.86
N ALA A 38 3.84 -0.08 -0.34
CA ALA A 38 5.18 -0.63 -0.14
C ALA A 38 5.90 -0.87 -1.47
N VAL A 39 5.18 -1.43 -2.46
CA VAL A 39 5.74 -1.64 -3.80
C VAL A 39 6.10 -0.32 -4.45
N ALA A 40 5.22 0.67 -4.38
CA ALA A 40 5.47 1.99 -4.97
C ALA A 40 6.72 2.64 -4.36
N ARG A 41 6.87 2.59 -3.03
CA ARG A 41 8.05 3.12 -2.36
C ARG A 41 9.32 2.39 -2.78
N ARG A 42 9.28 1.06 -2.79
CA ARG A 42 10.46 0.23 -3.14
C ARG A 42 10.88 0.43 -4.59
N GLN A 43 9.92 0.42 -5.52
CA GLN A 43 10.22 0.55 -6.94
C GLN A 43 10.71 1.94 -7.31
N THR A 44 10.16 2.99 -6.71
CA THR A 44 10.65 4.34 -6.94
C THR A 44 12.04 4.55 -6.33
N GLY A 45 12.32 3.91 -5.18
CA GLY A 45 13.66 3.90 -4.60
C GLY A 45 14.68 3.21 -5.50
N GLU A 46 14.31 2.09 -6.10
CA GLU A 46 15.17 1.40 -7.06
C GLU A 46 15.41 2.23 -8.32
N ALA A 47 14.40 2.97 -8.78
CA ALA A 47 14.55 3.88 -9.90
C ALA A 47 15.59 4.97 -9.60
N ILE A 48 15.59 5.53 -8.39
CA ILE A 48 16.62 6.49 -7.98
C ILE A 48 17.99 5.82 -8.01
N GLN A 49 18.10 4.59 -7.52
CA GLN A 49 19.36 3.86 -7.48
C GLN A 49 19.90 3.61 -8.90
N ILE A 50 19.02 3.24 -9.84
CA ILE A 50 19.40 3.02 -11.24
C ILE A 50 19.93 4.31 -11.87
N LEU A 51 19.27 5.44 -11.62
CA LEU A 51 19.68 6.74 -12.13
C LEU A 51 20.92 7.31 -11.43
N GLY A 52 21.28 6.75 -10.28
CA GLY A 52 22.40 7.23 -9.47
C GLY A 52 22.18 8.64 -8.97
N GLY A 53 23.20 9.47 -9.01
CA GLY A 53 23.11 10.84 -8.54
C GLY A 53 22.02 11.66 -9.21
N TYR A 54 21.74 11.39 -10.47
CA TYR A 54 20.69 12.09 -11.21
C TYR A 54 19.30 11.81 -10.67
N GLY A 55 19.10 10.63 -10.04
CA GLY A 55 17.81 10.26 -9.45
C GLY A 55 17.41 11.13 -8.27
N TYR A 56 18.36 11.79 -7.63
CA TYR A 56 18.09 12.70 -6.52
C TYR A 56 17.90 14.14 -6.97
N THR A 57 18.10 14.47 -8.25
CA THR A 57 17.93 15.84 -8.73
C THR A 57 16.47 16.08 -9.13
N LYS A 58 16.06 17.34 -9.05
CA LYS A 58 14.70 17.74 -9.44
C LYS A 58 14.47 17.72 -10.95
N GLU A 59 15.53 17.50 -11.74
CA GLU A 59 15.43 17.36 -13.18
C GLU A 59 14.77 16.07 -13.61
N PHE A 60 14.82 15.03 -12.74
CA PHE A 60 14.24 13.70 -13.01
C PHE A 60 13.09 13.43 -12.04
N PRO A 61 11.98 12.86 -12.51
CA PRO A 61 10.79 12.68 -11.67
C PRO A 61 10.91 11.57 -10.61
N ALA A 62 11.97 10.74 -10.65
CA ALA A 62 12.10 9.60 -9.74
C ALA A 62 12.10 10.02 -8.27
N GLU A 63 12.80 11.11 -7.93
CA GLU A 63 12.86 11.64 -6.57
C GLU A 63 11.45 12.06 -6.09
N ARG A 64 10.70 12.76 -6.92
CA ARG A 64 9.34 13.19 -6.58
C ARG A 64 8.42 11.98 -6.40
N TYR A 65 8.50 11.01 -7.28
CA TYR A 65 7.69 9.81 -7.17
C TYR A 65 8.00 9.03 -5.89
N TYR A 66 9.26 8.97 -5.49
CA TYR A 66 9.64 8.31 -4.24
C TYR A 66 9.03 9.02 -3.03
N ARG A 67 9.09 10.34 -2.98
CA ARG A 67 8.50 11.12 -1.88
C ARG A 67 7.00 10.92 -1.82
N ASP A 68 6.32 10.98 -2.95
CA ASP A 68 4.88 10.79 -3.03
C ASP A 68 4.50 9.38 -2.60
N ALA A 69 5.26 8.37 -3.02
CA ALA A 69 5.03 6.99 -2.63
C ALA A 69 5.19 6.78 -1.12
N LYS A 70 6.20 7.40 -0.51
CA LYS A 70 6.43 7.28 0.93
C LYS A 70 5.26 7.84 1.72
N VAL A 71 4.69 8.95 1.29
CA VAL A 71 3.53 9.54 1.95
C VAL A 71 2.33 8.59 1.92
N THR A 72 2.16 7.80 0.86
CA THR A 72 1.03 6.86 0.78
C THR A 72 1.06 5.78 1.86
N GLU A 73 2.23 5.51 2.47
CA GLU A 73 2.32 4.57 3.58
C GLU A 73 1.87 5.18 4.90
N ILE A 74 1.66 6.48 4.95
CA ILE A 74 1.41 7.22 6.18
C ILE A 74 -0.04 7.68 6.30
N TYR A 75 -0.59 8.29 5.26
CA TYR A 75 -1.91 8.92 5.34
C TYR A 75 -3.05 7.90 5.10
N GLU A 76 -4.24 8.24 5.57
CA GLU A 76 -5.47 7.43 5.45
C GLU A 76 -5.34 6.01 6.04
N GLY A 77 -4.61 5.89 7.13
CA GLY A 77 -4.34 4.62 7.78
C GLY A 77 -2.93 4.15 7.50
N THR A 78 -2.09 4.19 8.53
CA THR A 78 -0.69 3.78 8.41
C THR A 78 -0.57 2.31 8.07
N SER A 79 0.62 1.88 7.64
CA SER A 79 0.90 0.47 7.37
C SER A 79 0.67 -0.39 8.61
N GLU A 80 0.98 0.14 9.80
CA GLU A 80 0.72 -0.56 11.07
C GLU A 80 -0.77 -0.80 11.28
N ILE A 81 -1.61 0.21 11.03
CA ILE A 81 -3.06 0.07 11.13
C ILE A 81 -3.60 -0.94 10.11
N GLN A 82 -3.07 -0.93 8.89
CA GLN A 82 -3.49 -1.90 7.87
C GLN A 82 -3.15 -3.32 8.29
N ARG A 83 -1.98 -3.53 8.91
CA ARG A 83 -1.60 -4.84 9.44
C ARG A 83 -2.54 -5.30 10.55
N LEU A 84 -2.98 -4.39 11.42
CA LEU A 84 -3.93 -4.71 12.47
C LEU A 84 -5.29 -5.13 11.90
N VAL A 85 -5.77 -4.45 10.87
CA VAL A 85 -7.03 -4.81 10.20
C VAL A 85 -6.95 -6.22 9.62
N ILE A 86 -5.85 -6.54 8.93
CA ILE A 86 -5.65 -7.85 8.34
C ILE A 86 -5.55 -8.93 9.43
N ALA A 87 -4.75 -8.68 10.45
CA ALA A 87 -4.56 -9.65 11.55
C ALA A 87 -5.87 -9.92 12.27
N ARG A 88 -6.66 -8.90 12.50
CA ARG A 88 -7.98 -9.02 13.14
C ARG A 88 -8.89 -9.97 12.35
N SER A 89 -8.87 -9.82 11.03
CA SER A 89 -9.67 -10.67 10.15
C SER A 89 -9.19 -12.13 10.16
N ILE A 90 -7.87 -12.34 10.06
CA ILE A 90 -7.28 -13.70 10.05
C ILE A 90 -7.58 -14.43 11.35
N LEU A 91 -7.52 -13.72 12.48
CA LEU A 91 -7.75 -14.32 13.79
C LEU A 91 -9.23 -14.43 14.13
N GLY A 92 -10.12 -13.90 13.31
CA GLY A 92 -11.55 -13.88 13.56
C GLY A 92 -11.96 -12.99 14.72
N LEU A 93 -11.13 -11.97 15.05
CA LEU A 93 -11.38 -11.08 16.16
C LEU A 93 -12.23 -9.88 15.71
N THR A 94 -13.06 -9.38 16.63
CA THR A 94 -13.85 -8.17 16.41
C THR A 94 -13.13 -6.97 17.02
N GLU A 95 -13.60 -5.77 16.70
CA GLU A 95 -13.07 -4.55 17.29
C GLU A 95 -13.21 -4.56 18.83
N ARG A 96 -14.30 -5.14 19.33
CA ARG A 96 -14.51 -5.27 20.78
C ARG A 96 -13.45 -6.16 21.43
N THR A 97 -13.04 -7.21 20.72
CA THR A 97 -12.05 -8.18 21.21
C THR A 97 -10.67 -7.56 21.29
N LEU A 98 -10.28 -6.80 20.25
CA LEU A 98 -8.95 -6.22 20.17
C LEU A 98 -8.80 -4.88 20.87
N ALA A 99 -9.89 -4.19 21.13
CA ALA A 99 -9.87 -2.86 21.76
C ALA A 99 -8.87 -1.91 21.08
N VAL A 100 -8.81 -1.96 19.76
CA VAL A 100 -7.87 -1.14 18.97
C VAL A 100 -8.39 0.28 18.89
N PRO A 101 -7.56 1.29 19.20
CA PRO A 101 -7.97 2.69 19.04
C PRO A 101 -8.22 2.98 17.57
N SER A 102 -9.30 3.63 17.29
CA SER A 102 -9.68 4.03 15.93
C SER A 102 -8.87 5.22 15.44
#